data_2da469bc97ba858c833a8851caf5b164
#
_entry.id   2da469bc97ba858c833a8851caf5b164
#
_cell.length_a   1.000
_cell.length_b   1.000
_cell.length_c   1.000
_cell.angle_alpha   90.00
_cell.angle_beta   90.00
_cell.angle_gamma   90.00
#
_symmetry.space_group_name_H-M   'P 1'
#
loop_
_entity.id
_entity.type
_entity.pdbx_description
1 polymer ?
#
loop_
_entity_poly.entity_id
_entity_poly.type
_entity_poly.pdbx_seq_one_letter_code
_entity_poly.pdbx_strand_id
1 'polypeptide(L)'
;MIGYADDVKPAITSMAEFSLVDRAMALFESASGCKLHRDPASKKCKFLPLARWRGTLQQEDIPCQYMTISDHLDMVGVELRATWSQTRRANGDIVQGRVSSTCRQWKSGKFMHLSMRSWSLNQYCLSKVWFRTHSVDLRVMDVTSITSSIKSWLYADQLLKPEERVLFRPPVHGGLGLHNVKWKSLAGMIRTFLETACNPKFQTSLYHSLLYRYHVLEDLSMPNPGYPPFYNATIFSIMRDL
;
A
#
# COMPACT_ATOMS: atom_id res chain seq x y z
N MET A 1 -14.52 -11.85 -1.83
CA MET A 1 -14.52 -10.89 -2.96
C MET A 1 -14.34 -9.50 -2.38
N ILE A 2 -13.40 -8.73 -2.90
CA ILE A 2 -13.18 -7.32 -2.53
C ILE A 2 -13.54 -6.51 -3.76
N GLY A 3 -14.51 -5.60 -3.62
CA GLY A 3 -14.92 -4.71 -4.69
C GLY A 3 -15.00 -3.28 -4.18
N TYR A 4 -14.63 -2.33 -5.02
CA TYR A 4 -14.79 -0.91 -4.79
C TYR A 4 -15.31 -0.28 -6.08
N ALA A 5 -16.51 0.30 -6.01
CA ALA A 5 -17.18 0.88 -7.16
C ALA A 5 -17.21 -0.08 -8.36
N ASP A 6 -16.34 0.14 -9.34
CA ASP A 6 -16.20 -0.61 -10.59
C ASP A 6 -15.06 -1.67 -10.56
N ASP A 7 -14.30 -1.75 -9.47
CA ASP A 7 -13.14 -2.63 -9.31
C ASP A 7 -13.50 -3.90 -8.51
N VAL A 8 -13.68 -5.04 -9.19
CA VAL A 8 -13.94 -6.34 -8.55
C VAL A 8 -12.67 -7.20 -8.61
N LYS A 9 -12.23 -7.69 -7.45
CA LYS A 9 -10.99 -8.50 -7.31
C LYS A 9 -11.30 -9.80 -6.56
N PRO A 10 -11.75 -10.86 -7.26
CA PRO A 10 -11.94 -12.16 -6.64
C PRO A 10 -10.58 -12.81 -6.34
N ALA A 11 -10.47 -13.45 -5.18
CA ALA A 11 -9.38 -14.38 -4.88
C ALA A 11 -9.88 -15.78 -5.20
N ILE A 12 -9.06 -16.57 -5.91
CA ILE A 12 -9.34 -17.94 -6.26
C ILE A 12 -8.22 -18.86 -5.71
N THR A 13 -8.57 -20.07 -5.35
CA THR A 13 -7.65 -21.07 -4.78
C THR A 13 -7.41 -22.25 -5.72
N SER A 14 -8.28 -22.42 -6.72
CA SER A 14 -8.18 -23.47 -7.74
C SER A 14 -8.57 -22.93 -9.12
N MET A 15 -8.05 -23.58 -10.17
CA MET A 15 -8.39 -23.23 -11.57
C MET A 15 -9.87 -23.45 -11.87
N ALA A 16 -10.50 -24.43 -11.19
CA ALA A 16 -11.94 -24.69 -11.34
C ALA A 16 -12.83 -23.50 -10.91
N GLU A 17 -12.33 -22.66 -10.01
CA GLU A 17 -13.08 -21.50 -9.52
C GLU A 17 -13.18 -20.37 -10.56
N PHE A 18 -12.37 -20.38 -11.63
CA PHE A 18 -12.49 -19.40 -12.71
C PHE A 18 -13.89 -19.43 -13.34
N SER A 19 -14.46 -20.63 -13.54
CA SER A 19 -15.80 -20.77 -14.11
C SER A 19 -16.88 -20.20 -13.17
N LEU A 20 -16.69 -20.31 -11.87
CA LEU A 20 -17.59 -19.72 -10.86
C LEU A 20 -17.49 -18.19 -10.86
N VAL A 21 -16.27 -17.66 -10.94
CA VAL A 21 -16.03 -16.21 -11.03
C VAL A 21 -16.68 -15.66 -12.31
N ASP A 22 -16.45 -16.30 -13.47
CA ASP A 22 -17.00 -15.84 -14.74
C ASP A 22 -18.54 -15.85 -14.75
N ARG A 23 -19.14 -16.89 -14.16
CA ARG A 23 -20.60 -16.97 -13.97
C ARG A 23 -21.12 -15.90 -13.01
N ALA A 24 -20.45 -15.67 -11.90
CA ALA A 24 -20.82 -14.61 -10.96
C ALA A 24 -20.73 -13.22 -11.61
N MET A 25 -19.70 -12.99 -12.43
CA MET A 25 -19.54 -11.74 -13.17
C MET A 25 -20.62 -11.56 -14.24
N ALA A 26 -21.01 -12.63 -14.95
CA ALA A 26 -22.11 -12.58 -15.90
C ALA A 26 -23.47 -12.24 -15.23
N LEU A 27 -23.72 -12.80 -14.04
CA LEU A 27 -24.90 -12.45 -13.24
C LEU A 27 -24.86 -10.98 -12.80
N PHE A 28 -23.70 -10.50 -12.36
CA PHE A 28 -23.52 -9.10 -11.99
C PHE A 28 -23.78 -8.16 -13.18
N GLU A 29 -23.24 -8.48 -14.37
CA GLU A 29 -23.49 -7.71 -15.60
C GLU A 29 -24.98 -7.64 -15.95
N SER A 30 -25.68 -8.79 -15.85
CA SER A 30 -27.10 -8.83 -16.15
C SER A 30 -27.96 -8.05 -15.16
N ALA A 31 -27.56 -8.04 -13.88
CA ALA A 31 -28.33 -7.37 -12.82
C ALA A 31 -28.05 -5.87 -12.74
N SER A 32 -26.79 -5.44 -13.00
CA SER A 32 -26.37 -4.06 -12.84
C SER A 32 -26.38 -3.23 -14.11
N GLY A 33 -26.43 -3.88 -15.30
CA GLY A 33 -26.21 -3.22 -16.59
C GLY A 33 -24.75 -2.81 -16.85
N CYS A 34 -23.85 -2.99 -15.88
CA CYS A 34 -22.41 -2.79 -16.06
C CYS A 34 -21.84 -3.91 -16.93
N LYS A 35 -20.85 -3.59 -17.77
CA LYS A 35 -20.18 -4.59 -18.61
C LYS A 35 -18.73 -4.79 -18.17
N LEU A 36 -18.35 -6.03 -17.97
CA LEU A 36 -16.95 -6.39 -17.77
C LEU A 36 -16.16 -6.12 -19.06
N HIS A 37 -14.97 -5.59 -18.90
CA HIS A 37 -14.10 -5.29 -20.05
C HIS A 37 -13.40 -6.56 -20.53
N ARG A 38 -14.08 -7.32 -21.40
CA ARG A 38 -13.63 -8.63 -21.91
C ARG A 38 -12.79 -8.55 -23.18
N ASP A 39 -12.31 -7.38 -23.55
CA ASP A 39 -11.39 -7.24 -24.68
C ASP A 39 -9.97 -7.62 -24.26
N PRO A 40 -9.39 -8.71 -24.81
CA PRO A 40 -8.02 -9.14 -24.50
C PRO A 40 -6.97 -8.07 -24.81
N ALA A 41 -7.20 -7.26 -25.86
CA ALA A 41 -6.27 -6.20 -26.27
C ALA A 41 -6.19 -5.07 -25.25
N SER A 42 -7.22 -4.87 -24.45
CA SER A 42 -7.27 -3.79 -23.44
C SER A 42 -6.35 -4.02 -22.25
N LYS A 43 -5.99 -5.27 -21.95
CA LYS A 43 -5.18 -5.71 -20.79
C LYS A 43 -5.70 -5.17 -19.44
N LYS A 44 -6.99 -4.86 -19.35
CA LYS A 44 -7.61 -4.32 -18.14
C LYS A 44 -7.90 -5.39 -17.11
N CYS A 45 -8.32 -6.58 -17.55
CA CYS A 45 -8.50 -7.72 -16.67
C CYS A 45 -7.17 -8.39 -16.42
N LYS A 46 -6.67 -8.30 -15.20
CA LYS A 46 -5.36 -8.83 -14.81
C LYS A 46 -5.53 -9.97 -13.82
N PHE A 47 -4.67 -10.96 -13.93
CA PHE A 47 -4.52 -12.03 -12.96
C PHE A 47 -3.12 -11.99 -12.35
N LEU A 48 -3.03 -11.95 -11.01
CA LEU A 48 -1.78 -12.00 -10.27
C LEU A 48 -1.59 -13.40 -9.68
N PRO A 49 -0.70 -14.22 -10.22
CA PRO A 49 -0.42 -15.53 -9.65
C PRO A 49 0.31 -15.40 -8.31
N LEU A 50 -0.25 -16.07 -7.28
CA LEU A 50 0.29 -16.08 -5.92
C LEU A 50 0.68 -17.52 -5.50
N ALA A 51 1.49 -17.62 -4.47
CA ALA A 51 1.89 -18.90 -3.86
C ALA A 51 2.37 -19.94 -4.89
N ARG A 52 1.72 -21.12 -4.97
CA ARG A 52 2.09 -22.22 -5.85
C ARG A 52 2.02 -21.91 -7.35
N TRP A 53 1.21 -20.91 -7.74
CA TRP A 53 1.07 -20.52 -9.15
C TRP A 53 2.14 -19.54 -9.63
N ARG A 54 2.91 -19.03 -8.69
CA ARG A 54 3.97 -18.07 -9.00
C ARG A 54 5.09 -18.73 -9.79
N GLY A 55 5.31 -18.23 -11.01
CA GLY A 55 6.37 -18.72 -11.91
C GLY A 55 6.09 -20.07 -12.58
N THR A 56 4.96 -20.72 -12.28
CA THR A 56 4.56 -21.99 -12.89
C THR A 56 3.39 -21.82 -13.86
N LEU A 57 2.51 -20.85 -13.62
CA LEU A 57 1.34 -20.61 -14.44
C LEU A 57 1.73 -19.86 -15.71
N GLN A 58 1.32 -20.39 -16.85
CA GLN A 58 1.48 -19.76 -18.15
C GLN A 58 0.16 -19.09 -18.58
N GLN A 59 0.24 -18.17 -19.57
CA GLN A 59 -0.95 -17.47 -20.07
C GLN A 59 -2.00 -18.43 -20.66
N GLU A 60 -1.55 -19.51 -21.25
CA GLU A 60 -2.38 -20.56 -21.87
C GLU A 60 -3.15 -21.38 -20.86
N ASP A 61 -2.69 -21.41 -19.61
CA ASP A 61 -3.37 -22.14 -18.52
C ASP A 61 -4.60 -21.40 -18.00
N ILE A 62 -4.75 -20.11 -18.33
CA ILE A 62 -5.87 -19.29 -17.87
C ILE A 62 -7.09 -19.54 -18.75
N PRO A 63 -8.21 -20.05 -18.17
CA PRO A 63 -9.43 -20.37 -18.95
C PRO A 63 -10.08 -19.15 -19.62
N CYS A 64 -9.83 -17.95 -19.08
CA CYS A 64 -10.44 -16.71 -19.53
C CYS A 64 -9.47 -15.93 -20.43
N GLN A 65 -9.66 -15.99 -21.73
CA GLN A 65 -8.80 -15.33 -22.73
C GLN A 65 -8.68 -13.81 -22.57
N TYR A 66 -9.65 -13.17 -21.93
CA TYR A 66 -9.63 -11.72 -21.65
C TYR A 66 -8.78 -11.34 -20.44
N MET A 67 -8.31 -12.30 -19.64
CA MET A 67 -7.40 -12.06 -18.51
C MET A 67 -5.96 -12.22 -18.93
N THR A 68 -5.13 -11.27 -18.50
CA THR A 68 -3.66 -11.33 -18.72
C THR A 68 -2.95 -11.58 -17.41
N ILE A 69 -1.96 -12.47 -17.41
CA ILE A 69 -1.05 -12.62 -16.28
C ILE A 69 -0.29 -11.31 -16.10
N SER A 70 -0.27 -10.82 -14.89
CA SER A 70 0.43 -9.61 -14.52
C SER A 70 1.33 -9.89 -13.31
N ASP A 71 2.45 -9.18 -13.24
CA ASP A 71 3.34 -9.20 -12.09
C ASP A 71 2.85 -8.30 -10.95
N HIS A 72 1.82 -7.49 -11.21
CA HIS A 72 1.21 -6.61 -10.23
C HIS A 72 -0.28 -6.39 -10.49
N LEU A 73 -1.00 -6.04 -9.42
CA LEU A 73 -2.36 -5.51 -9.46
C LEU A 73 -2.41 -4.18 -8.72
N ASP A 74 -3.07 -3.21 -9.31
CA ASP A 74 -3.43 -1.98 -8.61
C ASP A 74 -4.74 -2.18 -7.85
N MET A 75 -4.72 -1.97 -6.54
CA MET A 75 -5.90 -2.06 -5.69
C MET A 75 -6.05 -0.78 -4.88
N VAL A 76 -7.05 0.02 -5.25
CA VAL A 76 -7.34 1.30 -4.57
C VAL A 76 -6.07 2.15 -4.40
N GLY A 77 -5.25 2.23 -5.47
CA GLY A 77 -4.02 3.02 -5.47
C GLY A 77 -2.81 2.39 -4.76
N VAL A 78 -2.89 1.15 -4.30
CA VAL A 78 -1.77 0.35 -3.79
C VAL A 78 -1.40 -0.69 -4.83
N GLU A 79 -0.12 -0.78 -5.16
CA GLU A 79 0.40 -1.80 -6.08
C GLU A 79 0.68 -3.09 -5.30
N LEU A 80 -0.03 -4.16 -5.65
CA LEU A 80 0.14 -5.49 -5.09
C LEU A 80 1.05 -6.32 -6.00
N ARG A 81 2.01 -7.01 -5.40
CA ARG A 81 2.94 -7.92 -6.06
C ARG A 81 2.82 -9.32 -5.49
N ALA A 82 3.44 -10.29 -6.16
CA ALA A 82 3.40 -11.69 -5.75
C ALA A 82 3.99 -11.95 -4.34
N THR A 83 4.85 -11.07 -3.83
CA THR A 83 5.37 -11.14 -2.46
C THR A 83 5.22 -9.82 -1.73
N TRP A 84 5.16 -9.90 -0.39
CA TRP A 84 5.10 -8.70 0.45
C TRP A 84 6.32 -7.80 0.27
N SER A 85 7.51 -8.38 0.18
CA SER A 85 8.75 -7.63 -0.04
C SER A 85 8.71 -6.84 -1.34
N GLN A 86 8.22 -7.45 -2.42
CA GLN A 86 8.05 -6.76 -3.71
C GLN A 86 6.97 -5.67 -3.63
N THR A 87 5.85 -5.94 -2.94
CA THR A 87 4.79 -4.95 -2.71
C THR A 87 5.31 -3.74 -1.95
N ARG A 88 6.05 -3.95 -0.85
CA ARG A 88 6.70 -2.87 -0.08
C ARG A 88 7.64 -2.05 -0.95
N ARG A 89 8.49 -2.72 -1.71
CA ARG A 89 9.45 -2.06 -2.60
C ARG A 89 8.74 -1.18 -3.63
N ALA A 90 7.79 -1.74 -4.37
CA ALA A 90 7.07 -1.03 -5.40
C ALA A 90 6.34 0.21 -4.85
N ASN A 91 5.61 0.07 -3.74
CA ASN A 91 4.91 1.21 -3.13
C ASN A 91 5.87 2.22 -2.52
N GLY A 92 6.99 1.80 -1.94
CA GLY A 92 8.05 2.68 -1.46
C GLY A 92 8.66 3.51 -2.58
N ASP A 93 9.01 2.88 -3.70
CA ASP A 93 9.56 3.54 -4.89
C ASP A 93 8.57 4.56 -5.48
N ILE A 94 7.26 4.21 -5.55
CA ILE A 94 6.20 5.13 -6.00
C ILE A 94 6.08 6.35 -5.07
N VAL A 95 6.05 6.13 -3.76
CA VAL A 95 5.94 7.21 -2.78
C VAL A 95 7.15 8.13 -2.85
N GLN A 96 8.36 7.55 -2.88
CA GLN A 96 9.60 8.30 -3.03
C GLN A 96 9.62 9.12 -4.33
N GLY A 97 9.23 8.51 -5.45
CA GLY A 97 9.14 9.20 -6.73
C GLY A 97 8.19 10.39 -6.71
N ARG A 98 7.01 10.23 -6.08
CA ARG A 98 6.03 11.32 -5.94
C ARG A 98 6.54 12.47 -5.09
N VAL A 99 7.16 12.17 -3.94
CA VAL A 99 7.74 13.20 -3.06
C VAL A 99 8.88 13.94 -3.76
N SER A 100 9.83 13.21 -4.34
CA SER A 100 10.97 13.79 -5.04
C SER A 100 10.56 14.62 -6.26
N SER A 101 9.55 14.17 -7.02
CA SER A 101 8.98 14.92 -8.14
C SER A 101 8.34 16.23 -7.66
N THR A 102 7.51 16.16 -6.60
CA THR A 102 6.86 17.35 -6.04
C THR A 102 7.89 18.36 -5.53
N CYS A 103 8.91 17.91 -4.79
CA CYS A 103 9.99 18.76 -4.31
C CYS A 103 10.78 19.41 -5.47
N ARG A 104 11.00 18.68 -6.56
CA ARG A 104 11.68 19.24 -7.75
C ARG A 104 10.83 20.25 -8.50
N GLN A 105 9.52 20.02 -8.63
CA GLN A 105 8.59 20.93 -9.30
C GLN A 105 8.45 22.27 -8.55
N TRP A 106 8.55 22.23 -7.22
CA TRP A 106 8.42 23.43 -6.38
C TRP A 106 9.74 24.19 -6.22
N LYS A 107 10.37 24.55 -7.34
CA LYS A 107 11.68 25.24 -7.37
C LYS A 107 11.69 26.57 -6.62
N SER A 108 10.54 27.23 -6.46
CA SER A 108 10.42 28.61 -5.97
C SER A 108 10.14 28.73 -4.47
N GLY A 109 10.44 27.70 -3.68
CA GLY A 109 10.30 27.80 -2.21
C GLY A 109 11.13 28.90 -1.54
N LYS A 110 12.04 29.54 -2.28
CA LYS A 110 12.94 30.60 -1.78
C LYS A 110 12.23 31.78 -1.13
N PHE A 111 11.02 32.10 -1.60
CA PHE A 111 10.24 33.25 -1.08
C PHE A 111 9.36 32.88 0.13
N MET A 112 9.33 31.61 0.55
CA MET A 112 8.53 31.16 1.67
C MET A 112 9.38 31.05 2.94
N HIS A 113 8.84 31.50 4.07
CA HIS A 113 9.42 31.23 5.38
C HIS A 113 9.41 29.71 5.67
N LEU A 114 10.32 29.24 6.50
CA LEU A 114 10.46 27.82 6.85
C LEU A 114 9.14 27.19 7.35
N SER A 115 8.37 27.91 8.16
CA SER A 115 7.07 27.45 8.64
C SER A 115 6.07 27.24 7.51
N MET A 116 6.02 28.15 6.54
CA MET A 116 5.17 28.00 5.34
C MET A 116 5.63 26.83 4.48
N ARG A 117 6.93 26.62 4.32
CA ARG A 117 7.48 25.46 3.60
C ARG A 117 7.08 24.16 4.29
N SER A 118 7.22 24.08 5.60
CA SER A 118 6.81 22.91 6.38
C SER A 118 5.31 22.62 6.24
N TRP A 119 4.48 23.66 6.33
CA TRP A 119 3.04 23.54 6.12
C TRP A 119 2.72 23.04 4.71
N SER A 120 3.32 23.63 3.68
CA SER A 120 3.11 23.23 2.28
C SER A 120 3.53 21.78 2.03
N LEU A 121 4.66 21.33 2.60
CA LEU A 121 5.08 19.93 2.55
C LEU A 121 4.04 19.01 3.16
N ASN A 122 3.51 19.34 4.33
CA ASN A 122 2.50 18.53 5.00
C ASN A 122 1.21 18.42 4.18
N GLN A 123 0.72 19.52 3.63
CA GLN A 123 -0.58 19.58 2.95
C GLN A 123 -0.54 19.00 1.52
N TYR A 124 0.49 19.28 0.76
CA TYR A 124 0.49 18.98 -0.68
C TYR A 124 1.46 17.85 -1.07
N CYS A 125 2.55 17.68 -0.34
CA CYS A 125 3.55 16.67 -0.65
C CYS A 125 3.28 15.38 0.13
N LEU A 126 3.26 15.48 1.46
CA LEU A 126 3.11 14.33 2.33
C LEU A 126 1.69 13.78 2.38
N SER A 127 0.67 14.59 2.11
CA SER A 127 -0.72 14.11 2.01
C SER A 127 -0.87 12.96 0.99
N LYS A 128 -0.10 13.00 -0.10
CA LYS A 128 -0.10 11.96 -1.15
C LYS A 128 0.56 10.65 -0.73
N VAL A 129 1.29 10.67 0.39
CA VAL A 129 2.02 9.53 0.93
C VAL A 129 1.12 8.68 1.82
N TRP A 130 0.28 9.32 2.66
CA TRP A 130 -0.41 8.68 3.77
C TRP A 130 -1.32 7.55 3.34
N PHE A 131 -2.04 7.72 2.25
CA PHE A 131 -2.95 6.68 1.76
C PHE A 131 -2.25 5.34 1.54
N ARG A 132 -1.09 5.35 0.86
CA ARG A 132 -0.32 4.12 0.61
C ARG A 132 0.32 3.58 1.87
N THR A 133 0.85 4.45 2.72
CA THR A 133 1.59 4.06 3.92
C THR A 133 0.70 3.59 5.06
N HIS A 134 -0.60 3.85 5.00
CA HIS A 134 -1.57 3.23 5.91
C HIS A 134 -1.84 1.76 5.59
N SER A 135 -1.59 1.34 4.35
CA SER A 135 -1.82 -0.04 3.88
C SER A 135 -0.53 -0.84 3.74
N VAL A 136 0.60 -0.17 3.48
CA VAL A 136 1.90 -0.81 3.24
C VAL A 136 2.98 -0.06 4.01
N ASP A 137 3.70 -0.77 4.86
CA ASP A 137 4.80 -0.21 5.62
C ASP A 137 6.00 0.15 4.70
N LEU A 138 6.62 1.28 4.99
CA LEU A 138 7.80 1.74 4.27
C LEU A 138 9.07 1.04 4.79
N ARG A 139 9.99 0.71 3.90
CA ARG A 139 11.34 0.28 4.28
C ARG A 139 12.10 1.45 4.91
N VAL A 140 13.05 1.16 5.78
CA VAL A 140 13.90 2.18 6.40
C VAL A 140 14.56 3.07 5.36
N MET A 141 15.05 2.48 4.26
CA MET A 141 15.66 3.21 3.16
C MET A 141 14.70 4.17 2.45
N ASP A 142 13.41 3.80 2.30
CA ASP A 142 12.39 4.67 1.71
C ASP A 142 12.15 5.89 2.60
N VAL A 143 11.97 5.67 3.91
CA VAL A 143 11.80 6.74 4.91
C VAL A 143 13.00 7.69 4.90
N THR A 144 14.22 7.14 4.86
CA THR A 144 15.46 7.94 4.80
C THR A 144 15.53 8.78 3.53
N SER A 145 15.23 8.18 2.38
CA SER A 145 15.27 8.87 1.09
C SER A 145 14.19 9.97 0.99
N ILE A 146 12.96 9.68 1.44
CA ILE A 146 11.87 10.66 1.51
C ILE A 146 12.26 11.82 2.42
N THR A 147 12.75 11.52 3.62
CA THR A 147 13.18 12.54 4.60
C THR A 147 14.30 13.40 4.04
N SER A 148 15.29 12.81 3.36
CA SER A 148 16.37 13.53 2.70
C SER A 148 15.87 14.49 1.61
N SER A 149 14.94 14.03 0.76
CA SER A 149 14.34 14.85 -0.29
C SER A 149 13.59 16.05 0.30
N ILE A 150 12.83 15.83 1.38
CA ILE A 150 12.10 16.88 2.10
C ILE A 150 13.07 17.88 2.73
N LYS A 151 14.11 17.41 3.44
CA LYS A 151 15.12 18.27 4.07
C LYS A 151 15.86 19.09 3.01
N SER A 152 16.23 18.48 1.88
CA SER A 152 16.91 19.17 0.78
C SER A 152 16.07 20.32 0.24
N TRP A 153 14.77 20.12 0.04
CA TRP A 153 13.87 21.16 -0.42
C TRP A 153 13.63 22.24 0.66
N LEU A 154 13.42 21.82 1.91
CA LEU A 154 13.14 22.72 3.03
C LEU A 154 14.28 23.71 3.25
N TYR A 155 15.54 23.25 3.12
CA TYR A 155 16.75 24.03 3.40
C TYR A 155 17.48 24.54 2.16
N ALA A 156 16.87 24.49 0.98
CA ALA A 156 17.56 24.72 -0.29
C ALA A 156 18.37 26.05 -0.35
N ASP A 157 17.99 27.05 0.47
CA ASP A 157 18.60 28.39 0.52
C ASP A 157 18.96 28.84 1.95
N GLN A 158 18.92 27.92 2.90
CA GLN A 158 19.21 28.23 4.31
C GLN A 158 20.65 27.94 4.68
N LEU A 159 21.34 28.94 5.23
CA LEU A 159 22.69 28.79 5.78
C LEU A 159 22.69 27.94 7.05
N LEU A 160 21.67 28.12 7.89
CA LEU A 160 21.50 27.38 9.13
C LEU A 160 20.41 26.34 8.98
N LYS A 161 20.75 25.09 9.26
CA LYS A 161 19.80 23.96 9.24
C LYS A 161 19.38 23.68 10.69
N PRO A 162 18.09 23.86 11.02
CA PRO A 162 17.59 23.50 12.34
C PRO A 162 17.86 22.02 12.66
N GLU A 163 18.05 21.73 13.93
CA GLU A 163 18.14 20.35 14.41
C GLU A 163 16.88 19.54 14.05
N GLU A 164 17.02 18.25 13.87
CA GLU A 164 15.90 17.36 13.47
C GLU A 164 14.72 17.42 14.44
N ARG A 165 15.00 17.55 15.73
CA ARG A 165 13.95 17.71 16.76
C ARG A 165 13.08 18.95 16.55
N VAL A 166 13.64 20.04 16.02
CA VAL A 166 12.90 21.29 15.73
C VAL A 166 11.98 21.11 14.52
N LEU A 167 12.38 20.28 13.55
CA LEU A 167 11.53 20.02 12.38
C LEU A 167 10.19 19.43 12.75
N PHE A 168 10.21 18.42 13.62
CA PHE A 168 9.03 17.62 13.94
C PHE A 168 8.25 18.13 15.16
N ARG A 169 8.85 19.03 15.95
CA ARG A 169 8.18 19.64 17.09
C ARG A 169 7.00 20.51 16.64
N PRO A 170 5.86 20.48 17.35
CA PRO A 170 4.72 21.34 17.04
C PRO A 170 5.09 22.83 17.08
N PRO A 171 4.46 23.69 16.23
CA PRO A 171 4.71 25.13 16.19
C PRO A 171 4.49 25.83 17.53
N VAL A 172 3.51 25.39 18.32
CA VAL A 172 3.23 25.90 19.68
C VAL A 172 4.39 25.72 20.66
N HIS A 173 5.32 24.83 20.34
CA HIS A 173 6.54 24.57 21.10
C HIS A 173 7.80 25.03 20.37
N GLY A 174 7.66 25.96 19.43
CA GLY A 174 8.80 26.55 18.69
C GLY A 174 9.37 25.66 17.59
N GLY A 175 8.62 24.65 17.15
CA GLY A 175 9.03 23.77 16.05
C GLY A 175 8.41 24.16 14.70
N LEU A 176 8.76 23.42 13.64
CA LEU A 176 8.23 23.62 12.30
C LEU A 176 6.96 22.78 12.02
N GLY A 177 6.61 21.84 12.88
CA GLY A 177 5.43 21.01 12.75
C GLY A 177 5.43 20.09 11.52
N LEU A 178 6.61 19.79 10.97
CA LEU A 178 6.73 18.85 9.86
C LEU A 178 6.33 17.45 10.33
N HIS A 179 5.52 16.75 9.56
CA HIS A 179 5.15 15.39 9.89
C HIS A 179 6.34 14.45 9.72
N ASN A 180 6.68 13.71 10.77
CA ASN A 180 7.66 12.63 10.66
C ASN A 180 7.04 11.46 9.89
N VAL A 181 7.65 11.11 8.75
CA VAL A 181 7.11 10.10 7.82
C VAL A 181 6.97 8.74 8.49
N LYS A 182 7.99 8.30 9.25
CA LYS A 182 7.96 7.03 9.97
C LYS A 182 6.80 6.97 10.97
N TRP A 183 6.75 7.91 11.89
CA TRP A 183 5.78 7.88 12.97
C TRP A 183 4.35 8.10 12.50
N LYS A 184 4.14 8.97 11.53
CA LYS A 184 2.79 9.21 11.01
C LYS A 184 2.27 8.03 10.17
N SER A 185 3.14 7.38 9.41
CA SER A 185 2.77 6.15 8.70
C SER A 185 2.39 5.05 9.68
N LEU A 186 3.20 4.82 10.72
CA LEU A 186 2.92 3.85 11.77
C LEU A 186 1.59 4.15 12.49
N ALA A 187 1.37 5.39 12.88
CA ALA A 187 0.12 5.81 13.52
C ALA A 187 -1.10 5.57 12.62
N GLY A 188 -0.98 5.83 11.31
CA GLY A 188 -2.03 5.54 10.33
C GLY A 188 -2.32 4.05 10.21
N MET A 189 -1.30 3.21 10.19
CA MET A 189 -1.44 1.76 10.16
C MET A 189 -2.12 1.23 11.43
N ILE A 190 -1.70 1.70 12.61
CA ILE A 190 -2.32 1.34 13.89
C ILE A 190 -3.80 1.75 13.89
N ARG A 191 -4.10 2.96 13.44
CA ARG A 191 -5.48 3.44 13.33
C ARG A 191 -6.33 2.53 12.43
N THR A 192 -5.86 2.23 11.23
CA THR A 192 -6.54 1.34 10.28
C THR A 192 -6.76 -0.05 10.90
N PHE A 193 -5.76 -0.57 11.61
CA PHE A 193 -5.88 -1.84 12.33
C PHE A 193 -6.97 -1.78 13.41
N LEU A 194 -6.96 -0.76 14.26
CA LEU A 194 -7.95 -0.59 15.32
C LEU A 194 -9.36 -0.41 14.75
N GLU A 195 -9.53 0.41 13.72
CA GLU A 195 -10.82 0.59 13.03
C GLU A 195 -11.34 -0.73 12.46
N THR A 196 -10.46 -1.58 11.91
CA THR A 196 -10.80 -2.90 11.40
C THR A 196 -11.14 -3.87 12.53
N ALA A 197 -10.35 -3.88 13.60
CA ALA A 197 -10.54 -4.75 14.75
C ALA A 197 -11.83 -4.42 15.54
N CYS A 198 -12.19 -3.14 15.61
CA CYS A 198 -13.42 -2.71 16.26
C CYS A 198 -14.68 -2.90 15.39
N ASN A 199 -14.54 -3.20 14.10
CA ASN A 199 -15.67 -3.39 13.22
C ASN A 199 -16.17 -4.85 13.29
N PRO A 200 -17.42 -5.11 13.76
CA PRO A 200 -17.93 -6.47 13.94
C PRO A 200 -17.91 -7.32 12.68
N LYS A 201 -18.03 -6.69 11.50
CA LYS A 201 -17.99 -7.39 10.21
C LYS A 201 -16.63 -8.01 9.89
N PHE A 202 -15.55 -7.47 10.44
CA PHE A 202 -14.18 -7.91 10.18
C PHE A 202 -13.53 -8.63 11.34
N GLN A 203 -14.11 -8.56 12.55
CA GLN A 203 -13.54 -9.16 13.75
C GLN A 203 -13.26 -10.65 13.60
N THR A 204 -14.21 -11.42 13.08
CA THR A 204 -14.05 -12.87 12.89
C THR A 204 -12.91 -13.17 11.92
N SER A 205 -12.83 -12.48 10.80
CA SER A 205 -11.77 -12.67 9.80
C SER A 205 -10.39 -12.27 10.35
N LEU A 206 -10.32 -11.17 11.09
CA LEU A 206 -9.10 -10.71 11.74
C LEU A 206 -8.65 -11.70 12.82
N TYR A 207 -9.57 -12.17 13.67
CA TYR A 207 -9.31 -13.14 14.72
C TYR A 207 -8.76 -14.45 14.14
N HIS A 208 -9.39 -15.01 13.10
CA HIS A 208 -8.88 -16.20 12.43
C HIS A 208 -7.51 -15.98 11.80
N SER A 209 -7.27 -14.82 11.21
CA SER A 209 -5.97 -14.48 10.64
C SER A 209 -4.86 -14.39 11.70
N LEU A 210 -5.18 -13.84 12.88
CA LEU A 210 -4.24 -13.75 14.00
C LEU A 210 -3.98 -15.11 14.63
N LEU A 211 -5.03 -15.90 14.92
CA LEU A 211 -4.90 -17.26 15.48
C LEU A 211 -4.07 -18.15 14.58
N TYR A 212 -4.35 -18.12 13.29
CA TYR A 212 -3.61 -18.94 12.33
C TYR A 212 -2.12 -18.61 12.36
N ARG A 213 -1.74 -17.35 12.45
CA ARG A 213 -0.34 -16.96 12.55
C ARG A 213 0.29 -17.27 13.89
N TYR A 214 -0.46 -17.17 14.97
CA TYR A 214 0.02 -17.60 16.27
C TYR A 214 0.42 -19.08 16.26
N HIS A 215 -0.44 -19.96 15.73
CA HIS A 215 -0.13 -21.37 15.56
C HIS A 215 1.04 -21.63 14.59
N VAL A 216 1.17 -20.85 13.52
CA VAL A 216 2.30 -20.95 12.57
C VAL A 216 3.61 -20.45 13.18
N LEU A 217 3.57 -19.54 14.15
CA LEU A 217 4.78 -19.08 14.86
C LEU A 217 5.26 -20.10 15.89
N GLU A 218 4.35 -20.88 16.48
CA GLU A 218 4.75 -22.01 17.35
C GLU A 218 5.38 -23.15 16.56
N ASP A 219 5.04 -23.31 15.28
CA ASP A 219 5.54 -24.36 14.40
C ASP A 219 6.51 -23.79 13.34
N LEU A 220 7.65 -23.27 13.81
CA LEU A 220 8.70 -22.64 12.99
C LEU A 220 9.36 -23.55 11.94
N SER A 221 8.96 -24.83 11.87
CA SER A 221 9.51 -25.82 10.93
C SER A 221 8.79 -25.91 9.60
N MET A 222 7.62 -25.24 9.45
CA MET A 222 6.83 -25.34 8.23
C MET A 222 7.10 -24.21 7.23
N PRO A 223 7.40 -24.53 5.96
CA PRO A 223 7.45 -23.52 4.90
C PRO A 223 6.05 -22.92 4.72
N ASN A 224 5.97 -21.64 4.86
CA ASN A 224 4.80 -20.77 4.88
C ASN A 224 3.81 -21.08 3.73
N PRO A 225 2.69 -21.79 3.94
CA PRO A 225 1.70 -22.00 2.89
C PRO A 225 0.88 -20.75 2.67
N GLY A 226 1.24 -20.01 1.65
CA GLY A 226 0.41 -19.14 0.81
C GLY A 226 -0.75 -18.34 1.41
N TYR A 227 -0.54 -17.59 2.50
CA TYR A 227 -1.58 -16.67 2.99
C TYR A 227 -1.49 -15.31 2.28
N PRO A 228 -2.65 -14.62 2.13
CA PRO A 228 -2.62 -13.27 1.62
C PRO A 228 -1.82 -12.39 2.59
N PRO A 229 -0.67 -11.87 2.13
CA PRO A 229 0.37 -11.32 3.00
C PRO A 229 0.01 -9.96 3.63
N PHE A 230 -1.12 -9.34 3.22
CA PHE A 230 -1.31 -7.92 3.41
C PHE A 230 -1.67 -7.50 4.83
N TYR A 231 -2.65 -8.13 5.44
CA TYR A 231 -3.06 -7.76 6.80
C TYR A 231 -2.03 -8.15 7.85
N ASN A 232 -1.42 -9.28 7.64
CA ASN A 232 -0.62 -9.93 8.64
C ASN A 232 0.79 -9.35 8.78
N ALA A 233 1.43 -8.93 7.65
CA ALA A 233 2.77 -8.34 7.70
C ALA A 233 2.75 -6.98 8.40
N THR A 234 1.69 -6.18 8.19
CA THR A 234 1.51 -4.89 8.84
C THR A 234 1.35 -5.02 10.35
N ILE A 235 0.50 -5.96 10.81
CA ILE A 235 0.28 -6.21 12.25
C ILE A 235 1.56 -6.72 12.91
N PHE A 236 2.29 -7.64 12.27
CA PHE A 236 3.55 -8.15 12.82
C PHE A 236 4.65 -7.10 12.85
N SER A 237 4.71 -6.21 11.85
CA SER A 237 5.63 -5.07 11.90
C SER A 237 5.33 -4.18 13.10
N ILE A 238 4.04 -3.86 13.31
CA ILE A 238 3.61 -3.05 14.46
C ILE A 238 3.92 -3.75 15.79
N MET A 239 3.60 -5.04 15.93
CA MET A 239 3.83 -5.78 17.17
C MET A 239 5.31 -6.03 17.48
N ARG A 240 6.16 -6.14 16.47
CA ARG A 240 7.60 -6.28 16.66
C ARG A 240 8.26 -4.97 17.11
N ASP A 241 7.72 -3.82 16.65
CA ASP A 241 8.30 -2.50 16.89
C ASP A 241 7.69 -1.80 18.13
N LEU A 242 6.71 -2.47 18.82
CA LEU A 242 6.19 -2.15 20.16
C LEU A 242 6.93 -2.94 21.24
#